data_8e95777a3e2411ed4cd8aa26e2e2b38a
#
_entry.id   8e95777a3e2411ed4cd8aa26e2e2b38a
#
_cell.length_a   1.000
_cell.length_b   1.000
_cell.length_c   1.000
_cell.angle_alpha   90.00
_cell.angle_beta   90.00
_cell.angle_gamma   90.00
#
_symmetry.space_group_name_H-M   'P 1'
#
loop_
_entity.id
_entity.type
_entity.pdbx_description
1 polymer ?
#
loop_
_entity_poly.entity_id
_entity_poly.type
_entity_poly.pdbx_seq_one_letter_code
_entity_poly.pdbx_strand_id
1 'polypeptide(L)'
;MKAIFLPGLIVLTLLSAMPLSAHHQWPVSRAQLVTVKGTVTDFVWSNPHPMITVEVKAASGQTEKWLIGGPALNRMEANGWTRTTVKPGDVITGSGYQFADGQKIIRLESVVLADGREIRVYGR
;
A
#
# COMPACT_ATOMS: atom_id res chain seq x y z
N MET A 1 32.71 -28.29 62.55
CA MET A 1 32.47 -28.12 61.12
C MET A 1 31.45 -27.03 60.95
N LYS A 2 31.84 -25.90 60.38
CA LYS A 2 30.95 -24.76 60.12
C LYS A 2 30.53 -24.85 58.65
N ALA A 3 29.22 -25.03 58.40
CA ALA A 3 28.68 -25.00 57.07
C ALA A 3 28.54 -23.56 56.58
N ILE A 4 29.20 -23.21 55.48
CA ILE A 4 29.09 -21.92 54.85
C ILE A 4 27.94 -22.01 53.85
N PHE A 5 26.84 -21.34 54.16
CA PHE A 5 25.75 -21.13 53.19
C PHE A 5 26.12 -19.97 52.29
N LEU A 6 26.38 -20.23 51.01
CA LEU A 6 26.43 -19.19 50.00
C LEU A 6 24.99 -18.86 49.56
N PRO A 7 24.56 -17.58 49.63
CA PRO A 7 23.29 -17.21 49.01
C PRO A 7 23.47 -17.13 47.51
N GLY A 8 22.74 -17.99 46.81
CA GLY A 8 22.65 -17.96 45.33
C GLY A 8 22.00 -16.67 44.84
N LEU A 9 22.77 -15.88 44.12
CA LEU A 9 22.30 -14.68 43.46
C LEU A 9 21.42 -15.08 42.26
N ILE A 10 20.11 -15.04 42.40
CA ILE A 10 19.16 -15.20 41.29
C ILE A 10 19.19 -13.90 40.50
N VAL A 11 19.90 -13.89 39.37
CA VAL A 11 19.81 -12.81 38.39
C VAL A 11 18.53 -13.02 37.59
N LEU A 12 17.50 -12.30 37.98
CA LEU A 12 16.25 -12.23 37.22
C LEU A 12 16.46 -11.33 36.00
N THR A 13 16.78 -11.93 34.86
CA THR A 13 16.84 -11.23 33.58
C THR A 13 15.41 -10.89 33.16
N LEU A 14 14.99 -9.66 33.39
CA LEU A 14 13.78 -9.10 32.77
C LEU A 14 14.03 -9.00 31.26
N LEU A 15 13.54 -10.00 30.49
CA LEU A 15 13.34 -9.82 29.06
C LEU A 15 12.20 -8.82 28.88
N SER A 16 12.53 -7.57 28.65
CA SER A 16 11.59 -6.58 28.15
C SER A 16 11.18 -7.00 26.74
N ALA A 17 10.00 -7.63 26.62
CA ALA A 17 9.34 -7.86 25.35
C ALA A 17 8.96 -6.48 24.79
N MET A 18 9.79 -5.93 23.91
CA MET A 18 9.39 -4.77 23.09
C MET A 18 8.26 -5.23 22.19
N PRO A 19 7.11 -4.55 22.18
CA PRO A 19 6.08 -4.83 21.19
C PRO A 19 6.67 -4.53 19.83
N LEU A 20 6.92 -5.56 19.03
CA LEU A 20 7.16 -5.39 17.59
C LEU A 20 5.85 -4.91 16.98
N SER A 21 5.67 -3.60 16.94
CA SER A 21 4.61 -2.97 16.17
C SER A 21 4.96 -3.11 14.70
N ALA A 22 4.59 -4.23 14.11
CA ALA A 22 4.69 -4.46 12.66
C ALA A 22 3.59 -3.68 11.95
N HIS A 23 3.63 -2.34 12.02
CA HIS A 23 2.87 -1.51 11.12
C HIS A 23 3.56 -1.55 9.77
N HIS A 24 3.09 -2.40 8.87
CA HIS A 24 3.46 -2.38 7.46
C HIS A 24 2.93 -1.08 6.83
N GLN A 25 3.64 0.01 7.07
CA GLN A 25 3.37 1.26 6.37
C GLN A 25 3.98 1.18 4.98
N TRP A 26 3.22 1.63 3.98
CA TRP A 26 3.76 1.79 2.65
C TRP A 26 4.93 2.77 2.69
N PRO A 27 6.08 2.45 2.07
CA PRO A 27 7.26 3.32 2.05
C PRO A 27 7.08 4.46 1.05
N VAL A 28 6.08 5.32 1.27
CA VAL A 28 5.71 6.39 0.36
C VAL A 28 6.24 7.74 0.81
N SER A 29 6.54 8.60 -0.17
CA SER A 29 6.77 10.02 0.07
C SER A 29 5.44 10.76 0.14
N ARG A 30 5.14 11.36 1.28
CA ARG A 30 3.92 12.17 1.47
C ARG A 30 4.11 13.65 1.11
N ALA A 31 5.28 14.01 0.56
CA ALA A 31 5.58 15.38 0.21
C ALA A 31 4.71 15.89 -0.94
N GLN A 32 4.29 15.02 -1.86
CA GLN A 32 3.54 15.38 -3.04
C GLN A 32 2.59 14.25 -3.48
N LEU A 33 1.36 14.62 -3.77
CA LEU A 33 0.41 13.75 -4.43
C LEU A 33 0.78 13.63 -5.91
N VAL A 34 0.87 12.40 -6.40
CA VAL A 34 1.18 12.08 -7.79
C VAL A 34 -0.07 11.58 -8.49
N THR A 35 -0.25 11.99 -9.73
CA THR A 35 -1.36 11.54 -10.58
C THR A 35 -0.82 10.70 -11.73
N VAL A 36 -1.39 9.51 -11.89
CA VAL A 36 -1.04 8.54 -12.94
C VAL A 36 -2.26 8.26 -13.79
N LYS A 37 -2.21 8.66 -15.06
CA LYS A 37 -3.24 8.35 -16.05
C LYS A 37 -2.74 7.29 -17.00
N GLY A 38 -3.47 6.18 -17.13
CA GLY A 38 -3.05 5.08 -17.99
C GLY A 38 -4.16 4.10 -18.30
N THR A 39 -3.83 3.16 -19.17
CA THR A 39 -4.70 2.06 -19.54
C THR A 39 -4.44 0.86 -18.64
N VAL A 40 -5.48 0.36 -18.00
CA VAL A 40 -5.39 -0.84 -17.15
C VAL A 40 -5.01 -2.05 -17.98
N THR A 41 -3.99 -2.77 -17.56
CA THR A 41 -3.59 -4.05 -18.16
C THR A 41 -3.89 -5.23 -17.26
N ASP A 42 -3.97 -5.02 -15.94
CA ASP A 42 -4.28 -6.05 -14.96
C ASP A 42 -4.89 -5.46 -13.69
N PHE A 43 -5.75 -6.21 -13.02
CA PHE A 43 -6.30 -5.89 -11.73
C PHE A 43 -6.36 -7.11 -10.82
N VAL A 44 -5.44 -7.20 -9.88
CA VAL A 44 -5.39 -8.25 -8.87
C VAL A 44 -6.20 -7.82 -7.65
N TRP A 45 -7.36 -8.46 -7.44
CA TRP A 45 -8.24 -8.21 -6.30
C TRP A 45 -7.98 -9.22 -5.20
N SER A 46 -6.98 -8.95 -4.36
CA SER A 46 -6.55 -9.85 -3.28
C SER A 46 -5.97 -9.08 -2.10
N ASN A 47 -5.98 -9.71 -0.92
CA ASN A 47 -5.26 -9.23 0.25
C ASN A 47 -3.77 -9.63 0.14
N PRO A 48 -2.85 -8.90 0.77
CA PRO A 48 -3.08 -7.75 1.66
C PRO A 48 -3.39 -6.44 0.93
N HIS A 49 -3.08 -6.33 -0.36
CA HIS A 49 -3.25 -5.12 -1.16
C HIS A 49 -3.70 -5.47 -2.57
N PRO A 50 -4.89 -5.02 -2.98
CA PRO A 50 -5.26 -5.06 -4.39
C PRO A 50 -4.31 -4.18 -5.20
N MET A 51 -4.00 -4.62 -6.42
CA MET A 51 -3.02 -3.97 -7.28
C MET A 51 -3.57 -3.79 -8.69
N ILE A 52 -3.55 -2.57 -9.18
CA ILE A 52 -3.87 -2.23 -10.57
C ILE A 52 -2.56 -1.98 -11.30
N THR A 53 -2.38 -2.63 -12.44
CA THR A 53 -1.29 -2.36 -13.37
C THR A 53 -1.80 -1.49 -14.49
N VAL A 54 -1.13 -0.37 -14.76
CA VAL A 54 -1.46 0.53 -15.86
C VAL A 54 -0.26 0.78 -16.76
N GLU A 55 -0.54 0.95 -18.03
CA GLU A 55 0.42 1.46 -19.02
C GLU A 55 0.20 2.95 -19.22
N VAL A 56 1.27 3.73 -19.06
CA VAL A 56 1.28 5.18 -19.17
C VAL A 56 2.19 5.58 -20.34
N LYS A 57 1.69 6.44 -21.23
CA LYS A 57 2.56 7.06 -22.23
C LYS A 57 3.37 8.19 -21.59
N ALA A 58 4.69 8.03 -21.56
CA ALA A 58 5.60 9.08 -21.13
C ALA A 58 5.69 10.19 -22.21
N ALA A 59 6.19 11.37 -21.81
CA ALA A 59 6.41 12.48 -22.74
C ALA A 59 7.34 12.13 -23.92
N SER A 60 8.24 11.15 -23.72
CA SER A 60 9.12 10.60 -24.76
C SER A 60 8.39 9.76 -25.83
N GLY A 61 7.10 9.46 -25.64
CA GLY A 61 6.32 8.51 -26.45
C GLY A 61 6.51 7.05 -26.06
N GLN A 62 7.40 6.74 -25.13
CA GLN A 62 7.59 5.39 -24.60
C GLN A 62 6.47 5.05 -23.62
N THR A 63 6.11 3.75 -23.58
CA THR A 63 5.16 3.24 -22.61
C THR A 63 5.88 2.84 -21.33
N GLU A 64 5.36 3.31 -20.21
CA GLU A 64 5.84 2.99 -18.86
C GLU A 64 4.79 2.20 -18.12
N LYS A 65 5.24 1.23 -17.33
CA LYS A 65 4.39 0.45 -16.45
C LYS A 65 4.36 1.08 -15.06
N TRP A 66 3.15 1.33 -14.56
CA TRP A 66 2.93 1.80 -13.20
C TRP A 66 2.07 0.81 -12.42
N LEU A 67 2.31 0.73 -11.13
CA LEU A 67 1.50 -0.03 -10.19
C LEU A 67 0.73 0.93 -9.28
N ILE A 68 -0.55 0.65 -9.09
CA ILE A 68 -1.44 1.42 -8.22
C ILE A 68 -1.98 0.46 -7.17
N GLY A 69 -1.49 0.60 -5.94
CA GLY A 69 -1.83 -0.29 -4.84
C GLY A 69 -2.89 0.30 -3.92
N GLY A 70 -3.90 -0.49 -3.60
CA GLY A 70 -4.95 -0.12 -2.65
C GLY A 70 -4.68 -0.61 -1.22
N PRO A 71 -5.49 -0.15 -0.25
CA PRO A 71 -5.52 -0.74 1.09
C PRO A 71 -6.13 -2.15 1.06
N ALA A 72 -6.28 -2.78 2.23
CA ALA A 72 -6.94 -4.07 2.34
C ALA A 72 -8.35 -4.08 1.73
N LEU A 73 -8.77 -5.24 1.20
CA LEU A 73 -10.03 -5.36 0.46
C LEU A 73 -11.24 -4.84 1.22
N ASN A 74 -11.35 -5.12 2.53
CA ASN A 74 -12.47 -4.66 3.34
C ASN A 74 -12.62 -3.13 3.35
N ARG A 75 -11.52 -2.40 3.30
CA ARG A 75 -11.54 -0.94 3.20
C ARG A 75 -11.95 -0.48 1.81
N MET A 76 -11.47 -1.14 0.79
CA MET A 76 -11.86 -0.86 -0.59
C MET A 76 -13.37 -1.08 -0.77
N GLU A 77 -13.89 -2.22 -0.31
CA GLU A 77 -15.31 -2.57 -0.38
C GLU A 77 -16.19 -1.56 0.37
N ALA A 78 -15.75 -1.12 1.55
CA ALA A 78 -16.45 -0.08 2.33
C ALA A 78 -16.56 1.25 1.58
N ASN A 79 -15.70 1.51 0.60
CA ASN A 79 -15.71 2.70 -0.25
C ASN A 79 -16.28 2.43 -1.65
N GLY A 80 -16.99 1.33 -1.83
CA GLY A 80 -17.71 1.02 -3.06
C GLY A 80 -16.91 0.29 -4.14
N TRP A 81 -15.69 -0.17 -3.82
CA TRP A 81 -14.91 -0.97 -4.74
C TRP A 81 -15.39 -2.42 -4.78
N THR A 82 -15.31 -3.02 -5.96
CA THR A 82 -15.53 -4.43 -6.18
C THR A 82 -14.45 -4.99 -7.11
N ARG A 83 -14.41 -6.30 -7.24
CA ARG A 83 -13.53 -6.99 -8.19
C ARG A 83 -13.65 -6.50 -9.64
N THR A 84 -14.80 -5.91 -9.99
CA THR A 84 -15.11 -5.45 -11.35
C THR A 84 -15.13 -3.94 -11.50
N THR A 85 -14.69 -3.19 -10.47
CA THR A 85 -14.65 -1.72 -10.52
C THR A 85 -13.75 -1.20 -11.64
N VAL A 86 -12.62 -1.87 -11.86
CA VAL A 86 -11.74 -1.65 -13.01
C VAL A 86 -11.46 -2.97 -13.71
N LYS A 87 -11.19 -2.92 -15.00
CA LYS A 87 -10.86 -4.07 -15.82
C LYS A 87 -9.83 -3.70 -16.89
N PRO A 88 -9.09 -4.67 -17.43
CA PRO A 88 -8.18 -4.44 -18.56
C PRO A 88 -8.86 -3.67 -19.68
N GLY A 89 -8.17 -2.69 -20.23
CA GLY A 89 -8.67 -1.79 -21.27
C GLY A 89 -9.27 -0.48 -20.76
N ASP A 90 -9.64 -0.39 -19.49
CA ASP A 90 -10.13 0.86 -18.92
C ASP A 90 -9.02 1.91 -18.87
N VAL A 91 -9.34 3.15 -19.22
CA VAL A 91 -8.47 4.30 -19.00
C VAL A 91 -8.88 4.94 -17.67
N ILE A 92 -7.96 4.96 -16.72
CA ILE A 92 -8.19 5.50 -15.38
C ILE A 92 -7.16 6.58 -15.03
N THR A 93 -7.50 7.39 -14.05
CA THR A 93 -6.57 8.35 -13.45
C THR A 93 -6.48 8.09 -11.95
N GLY A 94 -5.38 7.49 -11.51
CA GLY A 94 -5.11 7.24 -10.10
C GLY A 94 -4.33 8.39 -9.49
N SER A 95 -4.72 8.84 -8.30
CA SER A 95 -3.98 9.82 -7.50
C SER A 95 -3.55 9.19 -6.19
N GLY A 96 -2.30 9.40 -5.81
CA GLY A 96 -1.76 8.79 -4.61
C GLY A 96 -0.33 9.24 -4.32
N TYR A 97 0.28 8.58 -3.36
CA TYR A 97 1.65 8.88 -2.95
C TYR A 97 2.62 7.85 -3.52
N GLN A 98 3.63 8.34 -4.23
CA GLN A 98 4.65 7.49 -4.83
C GLN A 98 5.58 6.90 -3.77
N PHE A 99 6.14 5.73 -4.05
CA PHE A 99 7.18 5.14 -3.22
C PHE A 99 8.39 6.08 -3.14
N ALA A 100 8.93 6.23 -1.93
CA ALA A 100 10.00 7.18 -1.63
C ALA A 100 11.32 6.87 -2.36
N ASP A 101 11.53 5.62 -2.77
CA ASP A 101 12.70 5.17 -3.54
C ASP A 101 12.58 5.46 -5.06
N GLY A 102 11.50 6.11 -5.51
CA GLY A 102 11.27 6.48 -6.89
C GLY A 102 10.70 5.38 -7.78
N GLN A 103 10.38 4.20 -7.24
CA GLN A 103 9.67 3.18 -8.01
C GLN A 103 8.34 3.73 -8.55
N LYS A 104 7.93 3.23 -9.73
CA LYS A 104 6.66 3.60 -10.37
C LYS A 104 5.49 2.84 -9.72
N ILE A 105 5.33 3.08 -8.44
CA ILE A 105 4.28 2.52 -7.58
C ILE A 105 3.69 3.66 -6.77
N ILE A 106 2.37 3.79 -6.79
CA ILE A 106 1.65 4.72 -5.92
C ILE A 106 0.74 3.97 -4.95
N ARG A 107 0.67 4.48 -3.73
CA ARG A 107 -0.40 4.13 -2.80
C ARG A 107 -1.62 4.96 -3.15
N LEU A 108 -2.68 4.30 -3.56
CA LEU A 108 -3.89 4.94 -4.06
C LEU A 108 -4.63 5.72 -2.97
N GLU A 109 -4.99 6.95 -3.25
CA GLU A 109 -5.90 7.79 -2.46
C GLU A 109 -7.27 7.94 -3.15
N SER A 110 -7.27 8.18 -4.45
CA SER A 110 -8.49 8.25 -5.27
C SER A 110 -8.24 7.82 -6.70
N VAL A 111 -9.30 7.42 -7.38
CA VAL A 111 -9.28 7.09 -8.81
C VAL A 111 -10.45 7.75 -9.52
N VAL A 112 -10.20 8.27 -10.71
CA VAL A 112 -11.24 8.62 -11.68
C VAL A 112 -11.36 7.46 -12.65
N LEU A 113 -12.54 6.84 -12.69
CA LEU A 113 -12.85 5.69 -13.54
C LEU A 113 -13.07 6.12 -14.98
N ALA A 114 -13.14 5.14 -15.89
CA ALA A 114 -13.39 5.36 -17.32
C ALA A 114 -14.70 6.10 -17.61
N ASP A 115 -15.72 5.94 -16.76
CA ASP A 115 -17.00 6.65 -16.84
C ASP A 115 -17.01 8.06 -16.20
N GLY A 116 -15.87 8.52 -15.69
CA GLY A 116 -15.68 9.83 -15.08
C GLY A 116 -16.03 9.89 -13.58
N ARG A 117 -16.53 8.82 -12.97
CA ARG A 117 -16.76 8.79 -11.51
C ARG A 117 -15.45 8.76 -10.75
N GLU A 118 -15.37 9.56 -9.69
CA GLU A 118 -14.26 9.51 -8.74
C GLU A 118 -14.65 8.63 -7.56
N ILE A 119 -13.76 7.69 -7.19
CA ILE A 119 -13.88 6.87 -5.98
C ILE A 119 -12.62 7.08 -5.13
N ARG A 120 -12.84 7.38 -3.86
CA ARG A 120 -11.78 7.46 -2.86
C ARG A 120 -11.60 6.11 -2.16
N VAL A 121 -10.39 5.80 -1.71
CA VAL A 121 -10.11 4.57 -0.95
C VAL A 121 -10.03 4.83 0.55
N TYR A 122 -9.80 6.07 0.93
CA TYR A 122 -9.88 6.53 2.31
C TYR A 122 -11.04 7.53 2.40
N GLY A 123 -12.14 7.08 2.97
CA GLY A 123 -13.26 7.95 3.30
C GLY A 123 -12.87 8.96 4.39
N ARG A 124 -13.54 10.11 4.39
CA ARG A 124 -13.53 11.00 5.56
C ARG A 124 -14.32 10.38 6.69
#